data_d715b9c79e60412cf99a01cdf2182a2e
#
_entry.id   d715b9c79e60412cf99a01cdf2182a2e
#
_cell.length_a   1.000
_cell.length_b   1.000
_cell.length_c   1.000
_cell.angle_alpha   90.00
_cell.angle_beta   90.00
_cell.angle_gamma   90.00
#
_symmetry.space_group_name_H-M   'P 1'
#
loop_
_entity.id
_entity.type
_entity.pdbx_description
1 polymer ?
#
loop_
_entity_poly.entity_id
_entity_poly.type
_entity_poly.pdbx_seq_one_letter_code
_entity_poly.pdbx_strand_id
1 'polypeptide(L)'
;MSTTSNGTTHRPIGLTAPSGIDREAHHRLDEAWLAAAWSHPSTRVFVVSGGQALIDDTPDGRTELVMTPAFEAPVTETHRYFLGTDEEGARYFALQKDALPGRIDQSARPAGLREAGLLLSQRDAGLLVHAVALENWQRLHRFCSRCGERTVIAAAGHIRRCQACGAEHYPRTDPAVIMLVTDEEDRALLGRQVHWPEGRFSTLAGFVEPGESIEQSVRREVWEEAGVSVGEVEYIASQPWPFPSSLMLGFMARATSSEINVDGEEIHEARWFSREDLRAAFESGEVLPPYGVSIAARLIELWYGKPLPKPGEVA
;
A
#
# COMPACT_ATOMS: atom_id res chain seq x y z
N MET A 1 -1.88 -30.05 -30.02
CA MET A 1 -1.45 -30.11 -28.61
C MET A 1 -1.98 -28.86 -27.93
N SER A 2 -3.05 -29.05 -27.16
CA SER A 2 -3.79 -27.94 -26.51
C SER A 2 -3.14 -27.69 -25.14
N THR A 3 -2.53 -26.53 -24.98
CA THR A 3 -2.02 -26.07 -23.67
C THR A 3 -3.19 -25.43 -22.91
N THR A 4 -3.74 -26.17 -21.98
CA THR A 4 -4.66 -25.64 -20.98
C THR A 4 -3.90 -24.68 -20.06
N SER A 5 -4.10 -23.36 -20.25
CA SER A 5 -3.69 -22.36 -19.28
C SER A 5 -4.56 -22.55 -18.03
N ASN A 6 -3.95 -23.02 -16.95
CA ASN A 6 -4.53 -22.95 -15.60
C ASN A 6 -4.67 -21.45 -15.24
N GLY A 7 -5.86 -20.93 -15.45
CA GLY A 7 -6.23 -19.59 -14.99
C GLY A 7 -6.33 -19.59 -13.46
N THR A 8 -5.23 -19.34 -12.80
CA THR A 8 -5.25 -18.98 -11.37
C THR A 8 -5.90 -17.60 -11.30
N THR A 9 -7.18 -17.56 -10.97
CA THR A 9 -7.86 -16.30 -10.63
C THR A 9 -7.22 -15.77 -9.36
N HIS A 10 -6.21 -14.90 -9.53
CA HIS A 10 -5.60 -14.21 -8.40
C HIS A 10 -6.66 -13.34 -7.72
N ARG A 11 -7.04 -13.74 -6.52
CA ARG A 11 -7.90 -12.92 -5.67
C ARG A 11 -7.17 -11.60 -5.43
N PRO A 12 -7.79 -10.42 -5.70
CA PRO A 12 -7.12 -9.15 -5.50
C PRO A 12 -6.56 -9.05 -4.07
N ILE A 13 -5.34 -8.56 -3.95
CA ILE A 13 -4.70 -8.33 -2.66
C ILE A 13 -5.33 -7.06 -2.08
N GLY A 14 -6.10 -7.12 -1.04
CA GLY A 14 -6.67 -6.04 -0.25
C GLY A 14 -6.64 -4.63 -0.89
N LEU A 15 -5.60 -3.84 -0.59
CA LEU A 15 -5.42 -2.48 -1.11
C LEU A 15 -5.09 -2.39 -2.63
N THR A 16 -5.00 -3.50 -3.36
CA THR A 16 -4.59 -3.52 -4.79
C THR A 16 -5.71 -3.88 -5.74
N ALA A 17 -6.89 -4.18 -5.22
CA ALA A 17 -8.04 -4.48 -6.07
C ALA A 17 -8.39 -3.27 -6.94
N PRO A 18 -8.88 -3.49 -8.17
CA PRO A 18 -9.40 -2.41 -8.98
C PRO A 18 -10.46 -1.65 -8.19
N SER A 19 -10.23 -0.36 -7.97
CA SER A 19 -11.17 0.48 -7.21
C SER A 19 -12.43 0.82 -8.01
N GLY A 20 -12.49 0.48 -9.30
CA GLY A 20 -13.53 0.94 -10.21
C GLY A 20 -13.47 2.44 -10.50
N ILE A 21 -12.33 3.09 -10.21
CA ILE A 21 -12.14 4.52 -10.40
C ILE A 21 -11.26 4.78 -11.63
N ASP A 22 -11.81 5.45 -12.62
CA ASP A 22 -11.01 6.06 -13.69
C ASP A 22 -10.36 7.33 -13.14
N ARG A 23 -9.04 7.38 -13.21
CA ARG A 23 -8.26 8.52 -12.69
C ARG A 23 -8.34 9.77 -13.57
N GLU A 24 -8.89 9.68 -14.77
CA GLU A 24 -9.11 10.77 -15.73
C GLU A 24 -7.93 11.77 -15.81
N ALA A 25 -6.71 11.23 -15.91
CA ALA A 25 -5.47 12.00 -15.80
C ALA A 25 -5.37 13.16 -16.80
N HIS A 26 -6.04 13.04 -17.95
CA HIS A 26 -6.09 14.04 -19.02
C HIS A 26 -6.86 15.32 -18.62
N HIS A 27 -7.73 15.26 -17.61
CA HIS A 27 -8.47 16.43 -17.12
C HIS A 27 -7.75 17.21 -16.02
N ARG A 28 -6.64 16.70 -15.46
CA ARG A 28 -5.98 17.31 -14.29
C ARG A 28 -5.38 18.70 -14.54
N LEU A 29 -5.16 19.05 -15.80
CA LEU A 29 -4.68 20.37 -16.20
C LEU A 29 -5.80 21.31 -16.69
N ASP A 30 -7.03 20.82 -16.83
CA ASP A 30 -8.18 21.60 -17.26
C ASP A 30 -8.92 22.20 -16.05
N GLU A 31 -8.55 23.42 -15.69
CA GLU A 31 -9.13 24.13 -14.54
C GLU A 31 -10.64 24.36 -14.70
N ALA A 32 -11.14 24.55 -15.93
CA ALA A 32 -12.57 24.73 -16.17
C ALA A 32 -13.33 23.43 -15.94
N TRP A 33 -12.80 22.32 -16.41
CA TRP A 33 -13.34 20.99 -16.16
C TRP A 33 -13.32 20.65 -14.66
N LEU A 34 -12.20 20.91 -13.99
CA LEU A 34 -12.04 20.66 -12.54
C LEU A 34 -13.04 21.49 -11.71
N ALA A 35 -13.29 22.75 -12.09
CA ALA A 35 -14.27 23.57 -11.41
C ALA A 35 -15.70 23.04 -11.63
N ALA A 36 -16.02 22.60 -12.85
CA ALA A 36 -17.32 21.98 -13.17
C ALA A 36 -17.47 20.62 -12.44
N ALA A 37 -16.40 19.81 -12.41
CA ALA A 37 -16.38 18.55 -11.68
C ALA A 37 -16.60 18.76 -10.17
N TRP A 38 -15.94 19.76 -9.57
CA TRP A 38 -16.14 20.09 -8.15
C TRP A 38 -17.59 20.48 -7.84
N SER A 39 -18.22 21.28 -8.69
CA SER A 39 -19.58 21.77 -8.48
C SER A 39 -20.67 20.77 -8.86
N HIS A 40 -20.31 19.59 -9.35
CA HIS A 40 -21.28 18.60 -9.80
C HIS A 40 -22.00 17.93 -8.61
N PRO A 41 -23.33 17.72 -8.65
CA PRO A 41 -24.09 17.15 -7.53
C PRO A 41 -23.65 15.75 -7.07
N SER A 42 -23.10 14.95 -8.00
CA SER A 42 -22.58 13.61 -7.67
C SER A 42 -21.18 13.63 -7.04
N THR A 43 -20.54 14.81 -6.93
CA THR A 43 -19.18 14.88 -6.37
C THR A 43 -19.20 14.61 -4.89
N ARG A 44 -18.26 13.75 -4.47
CA ARG A 44 -18.03 13.33 -3.10
C ARG A 44 -16.63 13.76 -2.66
N VAL A 45 -16.55 14.25 -1.42
CA VAL A 45 -15.33 14.79 -0.85
C VAL A 45 -15.08 14.19 0.53
N PHE A 46 -13.86 13.80 0.81
CA PHE A 46 -13.42 13.44 2.16
C PHE A 46 -12.16 14.20 2.56
N VAL A 47 -11.91 14.27 3.86
CA VAL A 47 -10.71 14.93 4.40
C VAL A 47 -9.65 13.90 4.70
N VAL A 48 -8.41 14.20 4.30
CA VAL A 48 -7.21 13.46 4.70
C VAL A 48 -6.30 14.36 5.52
N SER A 49 -5.78 13.81 6.63
CA SER A 49 -4.87 14.52 7.53
C SER A 49 -3.93 13.54 8.21
N GLY A 50 -2.62 13.70 8.00
CA GLY A 50 -1.59 12.86 8.62
C GLY A 50 -1.72 11.37 8.27
N GLY A 51 -2.17 11.05 7.06
CA GLY A 51 -2.39 9.66 6.61
C GLY A 51 -3.67 9.02 7.14
N GLN A 52 -4.57 9.78 7.75
CA GLN A 52 -5.85 9.32 8.28
C GLN A 52 -7.03 9.99 7.58
N ALA A 53 -8.19 9.31 7.57
CA ALA A 53 -9.48 9.85 7.21
C ALA A 53 -10.55 9.41 8.22
N LEU A 54 -11.74 9.97 8.16
CA LEU A 54 -12.87 9.49 8.94
C LEU A 54 -13.51 8.29 8.24
N ILE A 55 -13.78 7.25 9.02
CA ILE A 55 -14.59 6.10 8.63
C ILE A 55 -15.79 5.99 9.56
N ASP A 56 -16.85 5.37 9.07
CA ASP A 56 -18.10 5.16 9.81
C ASP A 56 -18.56 3.71 9.67
N ASP A 57 -18.98 3.13 10.79
CA ASP A 57 -19.54 1.78 10.81
C ASP A 57 -21.05 1.88 10.62
N THR A 58 -21.54 1.44 9.47
CA THR A 58 -22.94 1.52 9.09
C THR A 58 -23.81 0.51 9.86
N PRO A 59 -25.12 0.75 10.05
CA PRO A 59 -26.01 -0.14 10.81
C PRO A 59 -26.12 -1.56 10.25
N ASP A 60 -25.79 -1.78 8.97
CA ASP A 60 -25.76 -3.08 8.32
C ASP A 60 -24.40 -3.80 8.46
N GLY A 61 -23.51 -3.27 9.28
CA GLY A 61 -22.22 -3.89 9.63
C GLY A 61 -21.12 -3.70 8.59
N ARG A 62 -21.28 -2.74 7.66
CA ARG A 62 -20.21 -2.31 6.76
C ARG A 62 -19.46 -1.11 7.34
N THR A 63 -18.24 -0.92 6.91
CA THR A 63 -17.48 0.30 7.18
C THR A 63 -17.30 1.09 5.90
N GLU A 64 -17.57 2.38 5.92
CA GLU A 64 -17.48 3.27 4.77
C GLU A 64 -16.58 4.47 5.06
N LEU A 65 -15.97 5.02 4.01
CA LEU A 65 -15.24 6.28 4.11
C LEU A 65 -16.26 7.42 4.23
N VAL A 66 -16.11 8.26 5.25
CA VAL A 66 -17.01 9.39 5.47
C VAL A 66 -16.80 10.44 4.38
N MET A 67 -17.80 10.62 3.53
CA MET A 67 -17.78 11.55 2.41
C MET A 67 -18.96 12.50 2.50
N THR A 68 -18.71 13.76 2.12
CA THR A 68 -19.76 14.79 1.99
C THR A 68 -19.92 15.24 0.55
N PRO A 69 -21.08 15.75 0.14
CA PRO A 69 -21.20 16.47 -1.13
C PRO A 69 -20.24 17.66 -1.18
N ALA A 70 -19.65 17.94 -2.35
CA ALA A 70 -18.65 19.00 -2.48
C ALA A 70 -19.17 20.40 -2.08
N PHE A 71 -20.45 20.70 -2.29
CA PHE A 71 -21.06 21.97 -1.91
C PHE A 71 -21.19 22.17 -0.40
N GLU A 72 -21.11 21.10 0.39
CA GLU A 72 -21.10 21.14 1.86
C GLU A 72 -19.66 21.23 2.41
N ALA A 73 -18.67 20.92 1.60
CA ALA A 73 -17.28 21.02 2.00
C ALA A 73 -16.84 22.49 2.10
N PRO A 74 -16.16 22.90 3.18
CA PRO A 74 -15.67 24.27 3.29
C PRO A 74 -14.75 24.61 2.11
N VAL A 75 -15.12 25.61 1.32
CA VAL A 75 -14.26 26.16 0.25
C VAL A 75 -13.23 27.08 0.92
N THR A 76 -12.31 26.50 1.61
CA THR A 76 -11.11 27.20 2.06
C THR A 76 -10.00 26.95 1.06
N GLU A 77 -8.94 27.74 1.06
CA GLU A 77 -7.75 27.65 0.18
C GLU A 77 -6.99 26.30 0.31
N THR A 78 -7.73 25.25 0.60
CA THR A 78 -7.20 23.94 0.92
C THR A 78 -6.78 23.19 -0.35
N HIS A 79 -5.76 22.42 -0.20
CA HIS A 79 -5.22 21.57 -1.25
C HIS A 79 -6.27 20.49 -1.60
N ARG A 80 -6.82 20.58 -2.81
CA ARG A 80 -7.79 19.63 -3.37
C ARG A 80 -7.07 18.64 -4.27
N TYR A 81 -7.32 17.35 -4.07
CA TYR A 81 -6.79 16.28 -4.89
C TYR A 81 -7.93 15.63 -5.65
N PHE A 82 -7.91 15.72 -6.97
CA PHE A 82 -8.85 14.96 -7.80
C PHE A 82 -8.39 13.51 -7.87
N LEU A 83 -9.25 12.58 -7.47
CA LEU A 83 -8.92 11.16 -7.37
C LEU A 83 -9.45 10.34 -8.54
N GLY A 84 -10.50 10.81 -9.21
CA GLY A 84 -11.12 10.16 -10.37
C GLY A 84 -12.64 10.14 -10.34
N THR A 85 -13.21 9.37 -11.26
CA THR A 85 -14.65 9.20 -11.48
C THR A 85 -14.96 7.69 -11.48
N ASP A 86 -16.06 7.27 -10.87
CA ASP A 86 -16.53 5.89 -10.93
C ASP A 86 -17.39 5.62 -12.18
N GLU A 87 -17.82 4.36 -12.35
CA GLU A 87 -18.63 3.93 -13.48
C GLU A 87 -20.02 4.60 -13.53
N GLU A 88 -20.54 5.05 -12.37
CA GLU A 88 -21.81 5.79 -12.26
C GLU A 88 -21.65 7.30 -12.51
N GLY A 89 -20.43 7.77 -12.71
CA GLY A 89 -20.11 9.17 -12.97
C GLY A 89 -19.99 10.04 -11.71
N ALA A 90 -19.90 9.43 -10.53
CA ALA A 90 -19.58 10.16 -9.32
C ALA A 90 -18.08 10.51 -9.27
N ARG A 91 -17.80 11.77 -8.94
CA ARG A 91 -16.43 12.31 -8.90
C ARG A 91 -15.93 12.38 -7.48
N TYR A 92 -14.66 12.03 -7.28
CA TYR A 92 -14.07 11.94 -5.96
C TYR A 92 -12.92 12.92 -5.80
N PHE A 93 -12.97 13.67 -4.70
CA PHE A 93 -11.87 14.55 -4.28
C PHE A 93 -11.49 14.27 -2.84
N ALA A 94 -10.20 14.45 -2.53
CA ALA A 94 -9.74 14.56 -1.16
C ALA A 94 -9.33 16.01 -0.86
N LEU A 95 -9.56 16.43 0.37
CA LEU A 95 -9.08 17.69 0.92
C LEU A 95 -7.99 17.41 1.93
N GLN A 96 -6.79 17.91 1.68
CA GLN A 96 -5.75 17.91 2.70
C GLN A 96 -6.02 19.03 3.72
N LYS A 97 -6.02 18.68 4.99
CA LYS A 97 -6.12 19.62 6.12
C LYS A 97 -5.10 19.30 7.20
N ASP A 98 -4.84 20.25 8.08
CA ASP A 98 -3.95 20.07 9.23
C ASP A 98 -4.60 19.18 10.32
N ALA A 99 -5.92 19.08 10.35
CA ALA A 99 -6.68 18.20 11.24
C ALA A 99 -7.93 17.65 10.53
N LEU A 100 -8.35 16.46 10.92
CA LEU A 100 -9.64 15.92 10.53
C LEU A 100 -10.78 16.79 11.10
N PRO A 101 -11.93 16.89 10.41
CA PRO A 101 -13.10 17.57 10.96
C PRO A 101 -13.49 16.90 12.29
N GLY A 102 -14.06 17.69 13.21
CA GLY A 102 -14.72 17.14 14.38
C GLY A 102 -15.77 16.10 13.96
N ARG A 103 -16.15 15.21 14.87
CA ARG A 103 -17.12 14.14 14.59
C ARG A 103 -18.34 14.71 13.85
N ILE A 104 -18.56 14.20 12.63
CA ILE A 104 -19.74 14.54 11.82
C ILE A 104 -20.94 13.79 12.37
N ASP A 105 -20.70 12.57 12.87
CA ASP A 105 -21.68 11.74 13.58
C ASP A 105 -21.01 11.03 14.76
N GLN A 106 -21.80 10.45 15.70
CA GLN A 106 -21.27 9.77 16.90
C GLN A 106 -20.50 8.50 16.56
N SER A 107 -20.76 7.88 15.42
CA SER A 107 -20.11 6.65 14.92
C SER A 107 -18.82 6.92 14.12
N ALA A 108 -18.67 8.12 13.54
CA ALA A 108 -17.49 8.45 12.74
C ALA A 108 -16.21 8.55 13.60
N ARG A 109 -15.15 7.87 13.15
CA ARG A 109 -13.85 7.83 13.83
C ARG A 109 -12.67 7.96 12.88
N PRO A 110 -11.53 8.53 13.32
CA PRO A 110 -10.30 8.52 12.54
C PRO A 110 -9.77 7.11 12.33
N ALA A 111 -9.30 6.79 11.13
CA ALA A 111 -8.59 5.57 10.84
C ALA A 111 -7.49 5.80 9.81
N GLY A 112 -6.34 5.15 10.02
CA GLY A 112 -5.26 5.10 9.04
C GLY A 112 -5.41 3.92 8.07
N LEU A 113 -4.63 3.93 6.99
CA LEU A 113 -4.71 2.91 5.93
C LEU A 113 -4.59 1.46 6.40
N ARG A 114 -3.76 1.18 7.43
CA ARG A 114 -3.57 -0.20 7.90
C ARG A 114 -4.84 -0.78 8.53
N GLU A 115 -5.58 0.05 9.24
CA GLU A 115 -6.85 -0.32 9.85
C GLU A 115 -7.99 -0.24 8.81
N ALA A 116 -8.14 0.91 8.17
CA ALA A 116 -9.20 1.17 7.21
C ALA A 116 -9.17 0.19 6.02
N GLY A 117 -7.98 -0.20 5.56
CA GLY A 117 -7.83 -1.12 4.42
C GLY A 117 -8.38 -2.53 4.65
N LEU A 118 -8.59 -2.94 5.91
CA LEU A 118 -9.25 -4.22 6.27
C LEU A 118 -10.78 -4.11 6.25
N LEU A 119 -11.32 -2.92 6.46
CA LEU A 119 -12.72 -2.66 6.75
C LEU A 119 -13.46 -2.07 5.54
N LEU A 120 -12.79 -1.20 4.79
CA LEU A 120 -13.37 -0.47 3.68
C LEU A 120 -13.65 -1.35 2.45
N SER A 121 -14.58 -0.92 1.63
CA SER A 121 -14.76 -1.44 0.28
C SER A 121 -13.49 -1.23 -0.57
N GLN A 122 -13.34 -2.01 -1.65
CA GLN A 122 -12.19 -1.84 -2.57
C GLN A 122 -12.12 -0.44 -3.17
N ARG A 123 -13.28 0.17 -3.49
CA ARG A 123 -13.37 1.54 -3.97
C ARG A 123 -12.83 2.52 -2.92
N ASP A 124 -13.38 2.48 -1.72
CA ASP A 124 -13.05 3.44 -0.67
C ASP A 124 -11.61 3.27 -0.18
N ALA A 125 -11.13 2.03 -0.07
CA ALA A 125 -9.72 1.75 0.22
C ALA A 125 -8.79 2.29 -0.88
N GLY A 126 -9.14 2.12 -2.16
CA GLY A 126 -8.38 2.66 -3.30
C GLY A 126 -8.34 4.19 -3.30
N LEU A 127 -9.46 4.85 -3.01
CA LEU A 127 -9.52 6.30 -2.87
C LEU A 127 -8.65 6.80 -1.71
N LEU A 128 -8.72 6.13 -0.56
CA LEU A 128 -7.92 6.49 0.62
C LEU A 128 -6.42 6.29 0.37
N VAL A 129 -6.01 5.17 -0.23
CA VAL A 129 -4.60 4.91 -0.63
C VAL A 129 -4.08 6.03 -1.53
N HIS A 130 -4.87 6.42 -2.54
CA HIS A 130 -4.48 7.46 -3.48
C HIS A 130 -4.34 8.83 -2.78
N ALA A 131 -5.32 9.20 -1.96
CA ALA A 131 -5.30 10.46 -1.21
C ALA A 131 -4.11 10.54 -0.24
N VAL A 132 -3.85 9.47 0.53
CA VAL A 132 -2.72 9.41 1.48
C VAL A 132 -1.38 9.46 0.76
N ALA A 133 -1.24 8.78 -0.40
CA ALA A 133 -0.03 8.86 -1.20
C ALA A 133 0.26 10.29 -1.68
N LEU A 134 -0.78 10.99 -2.16
CA LEU A 134 -0.67 12.40 -2.57
C LEU A 134 -0.35 13.30 -1.37
N GLU A 135 -1.04 13.14 -0.24
CA GLU A 135 -0.80 13.91 0.97
C GLU A 135 0.65 13.78 1.44
N ASN A 136 1.15 12.55 1.57
CA ASN A 136 2.52 12.29 2.00
C ASN A 136 3.53 12.98 1.07
N TRP A 137 3.35 12.82 -0.23
CA TRP A 137 4.22 13.46 -1.19
C TRP A 137 4.15 14.97 -1.14
N GLN A 138 2.95 15.56 -1.09
CA GLN A 138 2.73 17.00 -1.02
C GLN A 138 3.36 17.62 0.23
N ARG A 139 3.29 16.93 1.35
CA ARG A 139 3.86 17.36 2.63
C ARG A 139 5.39 17.35 2.63
N LEU A 140 5.99 16.34 2.01
CA LEU A 140 7.45 16.14 2.02
C LEU A 140 8.19 16.91 0.92
N HIS A 141 7.54 17.28 -0.19
CA HIS A 141 8.21 17.84 -1.38
C HIS A 141 7.87 19.32 -1.62
N ARG A 142 7.90 20.13 -0.56
CA ARG A 142 7.54 21.56 -0.60
C ARG A 142 8.53 22.44 -1.33
N PHE A 143 9.75 21.98 -1.55
CA PHE A 143 10.84 22.72 -2.17
C PHE A 143 11.26 22.07 -3.49
N CYS A 144 11.68 22.91 -4.43
CA CYS A 144 12.16 22.47 -5.73
C CYS A 144 13.52 21.79 -5.59
N SER A 145 13.63 20.54 -6.07
CA SER A 145 14.91 19.82 -6.05
C SER A 145 15.97 20.43 -6.99
N ARG A 146 15.55 21.32 -7.94
CA ARG A 146 16.44 21.96 -8.90
C ARG A 146 17.04 23.28 -8.40
N CYS A 147 16.26 24.11 -7.70
CA CYS A 147 16.71 25.47 -7.33
C CYS A 147 16.49 25.82 -5.85
N GLY A 148 15.90 24.92 -5.04
CA GLY A 148 15.65 25.13 -3.62
C GLY A 148 14.42 25.98 -3.28
N GLU A 149 13.79 26.66 -4.24
CA GLU A 149 12.65 27.55 -4.00
C GLU A 149 11.34 26.76 -3.72
N ARG A 150 10.38 27.42 -3.07
CA ARG A 150 9.08 26.81 -2.77
C ARG A 150 8.32 26.48 -4.04
N THR A 151 7.64 25.35 -4.00
CA THR A 151 6.74 24.89 -5.06
C THR A 151 5.29 25.07 -4.65
N VAL A 152 4.41 25.17 -5.64
CA VAL A 152 2.95 25.22 -5.44
C VAL A 152 2.30 23.95 -6.00
N ILE A 153 1.12 23.61 -5.48
CA ILE A 153 0.32 22.49 -5.97
C ILE A 153 -0.32 22.88 -7.31
N ALA A 154 -0.27 21.97 -8.25
CA ALA A 154 -0.87 22.09 -9.57
C ALA A 154 -1.51 20.75 -10.00
N ALA A 155 -2.21 20.75 -11.14
CA ALA A 155 -2.83 19.55 -11.72
C ALA A 155 -3.67 18.78 -10.69
N ALA A 156 -4.54 19.48 -9.96
CA ALA A 156 -5.41 18.91 -8.94
C ALA A 156 -4.70 17.98 -7.95
N GLY A 157 -3.51 18.39 -7.48
CA GLY A 157 -2.71 17.66 -6.50
C GLY A 157 -1.63 16.74 -7.07
N HIS A 158 -1.57 16.54 -8.39
CA HIS A 158 -0.68 15.56 -9.02
C HIS A 158 0.65 16.13 -9.52
N ILE A 159 0.84 17.43 -9.42
CA ILE A 159 2.09 18.13 -9.78
C ILE A 159 2.41 19.14 -8.68
N ARG A 160 3.69 19.34 -8.42
CA ARG A 160 4.21 20.53 -7.76
C ARG A 160 5.02 21.34 -8.76
N ARG A 161 4.71 22.63 -8.91
CA ARG A 161 5.39 23.50 -9.85
C ARG A 161 6.21 24.54 -9.10
N CYS A 162 7.47 24.69 -9.46
CA CYS A 162 8.33 25.74 -8.94
C CYS A 162 7.98 27.08 -9.60
N GLN A 163 7.68 28.10 -8.79
CA GLN A 163 7.34 29.42 -9.32
C GLN A 163 8.60 30.21 -9.79
N ALA A 164 9.78 29.85 -9.30
CA ALA A 164 11.01 30.52 -9.67
C ALA A 164 11.63 29.98 -10.98
N CYS A 165 11.73 28.65 -11.15
CA CYS A 165 12.40 28.06 -12.30
C CYS A 165 11.47 27.28 -13.24
N GLY A 166 10.17 27.21 -12.95
CA GLY A 166 9.18 26.51 -13.76
C GLY A 166 9.25 24.98 -13.72
N ALA A 167 10.18 24.39 -12.97
CA ALA A 167 10.31 22.94 -12.89
C ALA A 167 9.05 22.29 -12.30
N GLU A 168 8.63 21.20 -12.90
CA GLU A 168 7.54 20.37 -12.42
C GLU A 168 8.10 19.14 -11.71
N HIS A 169 7.46 18.77 -10.61
CA HIS A 169 7.76 17.59 -9.81
C HIS A 169 6.50 16.73 -9.72
N TYR A 170 6.70 15.44 -9.85
CA TYR A 170 5.64 14.43 -9.85
C TYR A 170 5.67 13.59 -8.58
N PRO A 171 4.56 12.96 -8.18
CA PRO A 171 4.53 12.07 -7.03
C PRO A 171 5.61 11.01 -7.11
N ARG A 172 6.31 10.82 -5.99
CA ARG A 172 7.34 9.80 -5.85
C ARG A 172 6.69 8.47 -5.56
N THR A 173 7.18 7.42 -6.20
CA THR A 173 6.86 6.03 -5.92
C THR A 173 8.16 5.24 -5.88
N ASP A 174 8.49 4.65 -4.74
CA ASP A 174 9.73 3.92 -4.51
C ASP A 174 9.48 2.43 -4.70
N PRO A 175 10.11 1.77 -5.70
CA PRO A 175 9.97 0.34 -5.86
C PRO A 175 10.70 -0.40 -4.75
N ALA A 176 10.03 -1.37 -4.13
CA ALA A 176 10.58 -2.27 -3.14
C ALA A 176 10.17 -3.71 -3.46
N VAL A 177 11.11 -4.64 -3.47
CA VAL A 177 10.82 -6.05 -3.63
C VAL A 177 10.42 -6.67 -2.29
N ILE A 178 9.54 -7.64 -2.33
CA ILE A 178 9.15 -8.45 -1.19
C ILE A 178 8.98 -9.89 -1.66
N MET A 179 9.61 -10.84 -1.01
CA MET A 179 9.70 -12.19 -1.54
C MET A 179 9.50 -13.27 -0.49
N LEU A 180 8.71 -14.28 -0.83
CA LEU A 180 8.72 -15.54 -0.11
C LEU A 180 9.70 -16.50 -0.80
N VAL A 181 10.74 -16.87 -0.08
CA VAL A 181 11.78 -17.77 -0.56
C VAL A 181 11.49 -19.17 -0.05
N THR A 182 11.59 -20.18 -0.93
CA THR A 182 11.45 -21.59 -0.53
C THR A 182 12.71 -22.38 -0.88
N ASP A 183 13.07 -23.32 -0.02
CA ASP A 183 14.19 -24.25 -0.25
C ASP A 183 13.75 -25.53 -1.00
N GLU A 184 14.65 -26.53 -1.10
CA GLU A 184 14.38 -27.79 -1.78
C GLU A 184 13.32 -28.64 -1.06
N GLU A 185 13.19 -28.52 0.27
CA GLU A 185 12.15 -29.17 1.09
C GLU A 185 10.83 -28.39 1.12
N ASP A 186 10.70 -27.34 0.31
CA ASP A 186 9.53 -26.47 0.24
C ASP A 186 9.21 -25.75 1.57
N ARG A 187 10.25 -25.49 2.39
CA ARG A 187 10.15 -24.65 3.59
C ARG A 187 10.26 -23.18 3.19
N ALA A 188 9.50 -22.32 3.85
CA ALA A 188 9.53 -20.87 3.64
C ALA A 188 10.55 -20.19 4.57
N LEU A 189 11.35 -19.29 4.02
CA LEU A 189 12.21 -18.41 4.79
C LEU A 189 11.42 -17.20 5.27
N LEU A 190 11.36 -17.02 6.59
CA LEU A 190 10.77 -15.84 7.21
C LEU A 190 11.79 -15.18 8.12
N GLY A 191 11.80 -13.85 8.12
CA GLY A 191 12.69 -13.03 8.93
C GLY A 191 11.96 -12.14 9.92
N ARG A 192 12.67 -11.76 10.99
CA ARG A 192 12.23 -10.80 12.01
C ARG A 192 13.21 -9.64 12.08
N GLN A 193 12.74 -8.45 11.85
CA GLN A 193 13.57 -7.24 11.98
C GLN A 193 13.92 -6.96 13.45
N VAL A 194 15.06 -6.31 13.67
CA VAL A 194 15.58 -5.96 15.01
C VAL A 194 14.54 -5.17 15.85
N HIS A 195 13.78 -4.30 15.21
CA HIS A 195 12.81 -3.43 15.88
C HIS A 195 11.41 -4.03 16.05
N TRP A 196 11.19 -5.24 15.55
CA TRP A 196 9.88 -5.87 15.68
C TRP A 196 9.73 -6.59 17.01
N PRO A 197 8.50 -6.65 17.53
CA PRO A 197 8.24 -7.44 18.73
C PRO A 197 8.58 -8.92 18.50
N GLU A 198 8.85 -9.59 19.58
CA GLU A 198 9.06 -11.04 19.59
C GLU A 198 7.88 -11.77 18.93
N GLY A 199 8.16 -12.84 18.19
CA GLY A 199 7.18 -13.61 17.45
C GLY A 199 6.70 -12.99 16.13
N ARG A 200 7.04 -11.77 15.78
CA ARG A 200 6.63 -11.14 14.52
C ARG A 200 7.60 -11.49 13.40
N PHE A 201 7.24 -12.48 12.58
CA PHE A 201 7.96 -12.84 11.37
C PHE A 201 7.22 -12.39 10.10
N SER A 202 7.97 -12.14 9.04
CA SER A 202 7.44 -11.79 7.72
C SER A 202 8.38 -12.31 6.62
N THR A 203 7.96 -12.15 5.38
CA THR A 203 8.81 -12.30 4.20
C THR A 203 9.86 -11.18 4.18
N LEU A 204 11.03 -11.46 3.60
CA LEU A 204 12.12 -10.49 3.40
C LEU A 204 11.70 -9.43 2.38
N ALA A 205 12.24 -8.22 2.50
CA ALA A 205 11.87 -7.12 1.61
C ALA A 205 12.87 -5.97 1.68
N GLY A 206 13.23 -5.38 0.53
CA GLY A 206 14.07 -4.21 0.47
C GLY A 206 13.87 -3.35 -0.76
N PHE A 207 14.55 -2.21 -0.83
CA PHE A 207 14.40 -1.28 -1.93
C PHE A 207 15.21 -1.68 -3.16
N VAL A 208 14.64 -1.42 -4.33
CA VAL A 208 15.38 -1.55 -5.59
C VAL A 208 16.38 -0.41 -5.70
N GLU A 209 17.65 -0.74 -5.95
CA GLU A 209 18.71 0.24 -6.14
C GLU A 209 18.80 0.74 -7.58
N PRO A 210 19.29 1.98 -7.81
CA PRO A 210 19.49 2.51 -9.15
C PRO A 210 20.42 1.63 -10.00
N GLY A 211 19.89 1.15 -11.12
CA GLY A 211 20.64 0.31 -12.06
C GLY A 211 20.42 -1.20 -11.90
N GLU A 212 19.68 -1.62 -10.88
CA GLU A 212 19.27 -3.02 -10.73
C GLU A 212 18.01 -3.36 -11.53
N SER A 213 17.93 -4.61 -11.99
CA SER A 213 16.62 -5.21 -12.27
C SER A 213 15.95 -5.68 -10.97
N ILE A 214 14.63 -5.82 -11.00
CA ILE A 214 13.89 -6.28 -9.81
C ILE A 214 14.27 -7.70 -9.37
N GLU A 215 14.66 -8.59 -10.31
CA GLU A 215 15.15 -9.92 -10.00
C GLU A 215 16.56 -9.89 -9.35
N GLN A 216 17.40 -8.92 -9.74
CA GLN A 216 18.68 -8.68 -9.08
C GLN A 216 18.49 -8.19 -7.65
N SER A 217 17.56 -7.25 -7.46
CA SER A 217 17.21 -6.74 -6.14
C SER A 217 16.69 -7.85 -5.21
N VAL A 218 15.82 -8.75 -5.70
CA VAL A 218 15.37 -9.93 -4.93
C VAL A 218 16.56 -10.77 -4.47
N ARG A 219 17.53 -11.07 -5.36
CA ARG A 219 18.69 -11.90 -5.01
C ARG A 219 19.63 -11.20 -4.03
N ARG A 220 19.86 -9.90 -4.21
CA ARG A 220 20.71 -9.09 -3.32
C ARG A 220 20.10 -9.01 -1.93
N GLU A 221 18.84 -8.61 -1.80
CA GLU A 221 18.16 -8.45 -0.50
C GLU A 221 18.14 -9.77 0.29
N VAL A 222 17.82 -10.90 -0.35
CA VAL A 222 17.85 -12.21 0.33
C VAL A 222 19.23 -12.58 0.78
N TRP A 223 20.26 -12.26 -0.01
CA TRP A 223 21.64 -12.50 0.36
C TRP A 223 22.10 -11.59 1.50
N GLU A 224 21.78 -10.30 1.45
CA GLU A 224 22.15 -9.32 2.48
C GLU A 224 21.46 -9.61 3.81
N GLU A 225 20.16 -9.86 3.79
CA GLU A 225 19.35 -10.06 4.99
C GLU A 225 19.50 -11.46 5.63
N ALA A 226 19.80 -12.50 4.85
CA ALA A 226 19.78 -13.88 5.35
C ALA A 226 20.96 -14.75 4.89
N GLY A 227 21.88 -14.27 4.04
CA GLY A 227 23.00 -15.07 3.51
C GLY A 227 22.57 -16.17 2.54
N VAL A 228 21.30 -16.20 2.12
CA VAL A 228 20.76 -17.27 1.27
C VAL A 228 20.86 -16.88 -0.20
N SER A 229 21.41 -17.79 -1.03
CA SER A 229 21.46 -17.61 -2.47
C SER A 229 20.14 -17.99 -3.12
N VAL A 230 19.68 -17.18 -4.11
CA VAL A 230 18.42 -17.37 -4.83
C VAL A 230 18.66 -17.56 -6.33
N GLY A 231 18.01 -18.55 -6.92
CA GLY A 231 18.04 -18.87 -8.35
C GLY A 231 16.83 -18.27 -9.09
N GLU A 232 15.75 -19.02 -9.19
CA GLU A 232 14.52 -18.65 -9.87
C GLU A 232 13.73 -17.61 -9.06
N VAL A 233 13.17 -16.61 -9.77
CA VAL A 233 12.36 -15.52 -9.19
C VAL A 233 11.12 -15.33 -10.06
N GLU A 234 9.94 -15.47 -9.48
CA GLU A 234 8.64 -15.34 -10.15
C GLU A 234 7.85 -14.15 -9.57
N TYR A 235 7.45 -13.21 -10.43
CA TYR A 235 6.57 -12.11 -10.04
C TYR A 235 5.15 -12.59 -9.78
N ILE A 236 4.58 -12.19 -8.66
CA ILE A 236 3.22 -12.57 -8.24
C ILE A 236 2.25 -11.40 -8.34
N ALA A 237 2.56 -10.27 -7.72
CA ALA A 237 1.69 -9.11 -7.65
C ALA A 237 2.42 -7.86 -7.17
N SER A 238 1.72 -6.72 -7.19
CA SER A 238 2.21 -5.49 -6.56
C SER A 238 1.19 -4.91 -5.60
N GLN A 239 1.67 -4.11 -4.65
CA GLN A 239 0.82 -3.41 -3.68
C GLN A 239 1.33 -1.99 -3.46
N PRO A 240 0.50 -0.93 -3.72
CA PRO A 240 0.79 0.41 -3.23
C PRO A 240 0.88 0.40 -1.70
N TRP A 241 1.98 0.95 -1.19
CA TRP A 241 2.26 0.98 0.24
C TRP A 241 2.76 2.37 0.63
N PRO A 242 1.86 3.39 0.72
CA PRO A 242 2.24 4.77 0.92
C PRO A 242 2.68 5.07 2.37
N PHE A 243 3.70 4.34 2.83
CA PHE A 243 4.38 4.51 4.11
C PHE A 243 5.90 4.66 3.88
N PRO A 244 6.37 5.84 3.41
CA PRO A 244 5.57 6.96 2.90
C PRO A 244 5.17 6.86 1.43
N SER A 245 5.87 6.09 0.58
CA SER A 245 5.75 6.14 -0.90
C SER A 245 6.12 4.85 -1.62
N SER A 246 6.12 3.69 -0.94
CA SER A 246 6.56 2.44 -1.55
C SER A 246 5.53 1.83 -2.51
N LEU A 247 6.04 1.18 -3.56
CA LEU A 247 5.32 0.18 -4.35
C LEU A 247 5.97 -1.17 -4.09
N MET A 248 5.30 -2.01 -3.32
CA MET A 248 5.77 -3.37 -3.04
C MET A 248 5.55 -4.26 -4.27
N LEU A 249 6.62 -4.93 -4.72
CA LEU A 249 6.63 -5.88 -5.83
C LEU A 249 6.85 -7.27 -5.25
N GLY A 250 5.83 -8.12 -5.26
CA GLY A 250 5.80 -9.43 -4.61
C GLY A 250 6.29 -10.55 -5.49
N PHE A 251 7.14 -11.41 -4.94
CA PHE A 251 7.77 -12.53 -5.63
C PHE A 251 7.68 -13.83 -4.84
N MET A 252 7.65 -14.94 -5.57
CA MET A 252 8.08 -16.23 -5.09
C MET A 252 9.49 -16.49 -5.60
N ALA A 253 10.35 -17.04 -4.76
CA ALA A 253 11.74 -17.30 -5.15
C ALA A 253 12.22 -18.67 -4.65
N ARG A 254 13.19 -19.27 -5.35
CA ARG A 254 13.78 -20.57 -5.00
C ARG A 254 15.20 -20.39 -4.51
N ALA A 255 15.45 -20.83 -3.28
CA ALA A 255 16.80 -20.87 -2.73
C ALA A 255 17.66 -21.91 -3.44
N THR A 256 18.95 -21.59 -3.59
CA THR A 256 19.99 -22.50 -4.07
C THR A 256 21.00 -22.84 -2.96
N SER A 257 20.82 -22.26 -1.77
CA SER A 257 21.51 -22.62 -0.53
C SER A 257 20.53 -22.59 0.64
N SER A 258 20.82 -23.30 1.72
CA SER A 258 19.93 -23.39 2.89
C SER A 258 20.55 -22.87 4.19
N GLU A 259 21.85 -22.59 4.19
CA GLU A 259 22.51 -22.00 5.35
C GLU A 259 22.08 -20.56 5.54
N ILE A 260 21.60 -20.22 6.75
CA ILE A 260 21.17 -18.87 7.11
C ILE A 260 22.31 -18.17 7.85
N ASN A 261 22.61 -16.96 7.38
CA ASN A 261 23.57 -16.07 8.02
C ASN A 261 22.99 -14.64 8.00
N VAL A 262 22.27 -14.26 9.05
CA VAL A 262 21.66 -12.94 9.16
C VAL A 262 22.71 -11.84 9.39
N ASP A 263 22.44 -10.64 8.87
CA ASP A 263 23.33 -9.48 9.04
C ASP A 263 23.37 -8.97 10.50
N GLY A 264 22.32 -9.21 11.28
CA GLY A 264 22.17 -8.75 12.66
C GLY A 264 21.93 -7.26 12.83
N GLU A 265 21.91 -6.50 11.75
CA GLU A 265 21.63 -5.05 11.74
C GLU A 265 20.18 -4.78 11.37
N GLU A 266 19.70 -5.37 10.31
CA GLU A 266 18.35 -5.23 9.78
C GLU A 266 17.47 -6.43 10.17
N ILE A 267 17.97 -7.64 9.95
CA ILE A 267 17.32 -8.88 10.34
C ILE A 267 17.99 -9.45 11.61
N HIS A 268 17.21 -9.52 12.68
CA HIS A 268 17.64 -10.11 13.95
C HIS A 268 17.66 -11.64 13.90
N GLU A 269 16.69 -12.22 13.22
CA GLU A 269 16.49 -13.67 13.17
C GLU A 269 15.80 -14.05 11.85
N ALA A 270 16.27 -15.12 11.22
CA ALA A 270 15.60 -15.75 10.10
C ALA A 270 15.53 -17.26 10.30
N ARG A 271 14.41 -17.87 9.86
CA ARG A 271 14.19 -19.31 10.02
C ARG A 271 13.50 -19.90 8.79
N TRP A 272 13.81 -21.15 8.51
CA TRP A 272 13.04 -21.98 7.60
C TRP A 272 11.86 -22.60 8.33
N PHE A 273 10.67 -22.45 7.78
CA PHE A 273 9.42 -23.04 8.30
C PHE A 273 8.85 -24.01 7.28
N SER A 274 8.62 -25.26 7.68
CA SER A 274 7.65 -26.10 6.97
C SER A 274 6.23 -25.58 7.23
N ARG A 275 5.26 -25.99 6.42
CA ARG A 275 3.85 -25.61 6.68
C ARG A 275 3.36 -26.11 8.04
N GLU A 276 3.89 -27.23 8.49
CA GLU A 276 3.55 -27.84 9.77
C GLU A 276 4.17 -27.07 10.94
N ASP A 277 5.46 -26.69 10.83
CA ASP A 277 6.13 -25.86 11.83
C ASP A 277 5.46 -24.49 11.95
N LEU A 278 5.13 -23.85 10.83
CA LEU A 278 4.46 -22.55 10.85
C LEU A 278 3.08 -22.63 11.48
N ARG A 279 2.33 -23.72 11.23
CA ARG A 279 1.05 -23.95 11.88
C ARG A 279 1.22 -24.11 13.40
N ALA A 280 2.15 -24.95 13.84
CA ALA A 280 2.42 -25.18 15.25
C ALA A 280 2.87 -23.90 15.95
N ALA A 281 3.69 -23.08 15.29
CA ALA A 281 4.15 -21.80 15.79
C ALA A 281 3.02 -20.76 15.91
N PHE A 282 2.05 -20.75 14.99
CA PHE A 282 0.82 -19.95 15.15
C PHE A 282 -0.03 -20.45 16.32
N GLU A 283 -0.26 -21.74 16.42
CA GLU A 283 -1.09 -22.36 17.48
C GLU A 283 -0.50 -22.16 18.88
N SER A 284 0.82 -22.15 19.00
CA SER A 284 1.52 -21.86 20.27
C SER A 284 1.66 -20.38 20.59
N GLY A 285 1.42 -19.49 19.62
CA GLY A 285 1.66 -18.06 19.76
C GLY A 285 3.15 -17.67 19.65
N GLU A 286 4.03 -18.60 19.27
CA GLU A 286 5.46 -18.32 19.03
C GLU A 286 5.65 -17.40 17.81
N VAL A 287 4.82 -17.56 16.79
CA VAL A 287 4.78 -16.69 15.61
C VAL A 287 3.43 -16.02 15.50
N LEU A 288 3.44 -14.71 15.36
CA LEU A 288 2.23 -13.92 15.15
C LEU A 288 1.88 -13.89 13.66
N PRO A 289 0.64 -14.22 13.27
CA PRO A 289 0.23 -14.12 11.88
C PRO A 289 0.39 -12.69 11.36
N PRO A 290 0.88 -12.49 10.11
CA PRO A 290 0.95 -11.17 9.52
C PRO A 290 -0.46 -10.61 9.26
N TYR A 291 -0.61 -9.29 9.31
CA TYR A 291 -1.88 -8.64 9.02
C TYR A 291 -2.35 -8.89 7.59
N GLY A 292 -3.59 -9.33 7.43
CA GLY A 292 -4.18 -9.84 6.20
C GLY A 292 -4.32 -8.87 5.02
N VAL A 293 -3.99 -7.58 5.17
CA VAL A 293 -3.95 -6.61 4.04
C VAL A 293 -2.61 -6.54 3.35
N SER A 294 -1.54 -7.11 3.92
CA SER A 294 -0.20 -6.99 3.37
C SER A 294 0.05 -8.01 2.27
N ILE A 295 0.84 -7.61 1.28
CA ILE A 295 1.31 -8.53 0.24
C ILE A 295 2.15 -9.67 0.85
N ALA A 296 2.85 -9.44 1.97
CA ALA A 296 3.56 -10.47 2.72
C ALA A 296 2.62 -11.59 3.17
N ALA A 297 1.49 -11.23 3.81
CA ALA A 297 0.46 -12.20 4.20
C ALA A 297 -0.02 -13.02 2.99
N ARG A 298 -0.25 -12.35 1.86
CA ARG A 298 -0.70 -13.02 0.64
C ARG A 298 0.32 -13.98 0.06
N LEU A 299 1.61 -13.61 0.05
CA LEU A 299 2.68 -14.51 -0.40
C LEU A 299 2.78 -15.75 0.50
N ILE A 300 2.67 -15.56 1.82
CA ILE A 300 2.65 -16.66 2.79
C ILE A 300 1.41 -17.54 2.57
N GLU A 301 0.22 -16.98 2.38
CA GLU A 301 -1.01 -17.74 2.10
C GLU A 301 -0.91 -18.58 0.83
N LEU A 302 -0.32 -18.03 -0.24
CA LEU A 302 -0.12 -18.74 -1.51
C LEU A 302 0.76 -19.98 -1.32
N TRP A 303 1.85 -19.84 -0.59
CA TRP A 303 2.71 -20.97 -0.25
C TRP A 303 2.04 -21.91 0.77
N TYR A 304 1.41 -21.38 1.83
CA TYR A 304 0.79 -22.14 2.90
C TYR A 304 -0.42 -22.97 2.42
N GLY A 305 -1.06 -22.52 1.33
CA GLY A 305 -2.16 -23.22 0.66
C GLY A 305 -3.54 -22.98 1.28
N LYS A 306 -3.65 -22.15 2.32
CA LYS A 306 -4.90 -21.77 2.99
C LYS A 306 -4.78 -20.39 3.63
N PRO A 307 -5.92 -19.73 3.98
CA PRO A 307 -5.89 -18.47 4.72
C PRO A 307 -5.12 -18.60 6.04
N LEU A 308 -4.39 -17.53 6.39
CA LEU A 308 -3.72 -17.44 7.68
C LEU A 308 -4.74 -17.20 8.81
N PRO A 309 -4.46 -17.66 10.05
CA PRO A 309 -5.29 -17.35 11.19
C PRO A 309 -5.36 -15.85 11.42
N LYS A 310 -6.51 -15.36 11.87
CA LYS A 310 -6.63 -13.94 12.24
C LYS A 310 -5.99 -13.67 13.59
N PRO A 311 -5.41 -12.47 13.80
CA PRO A 311 -4.94 -12.07 15.12
C PRO A 311 -6.08 -12.22 16.15
N GLY A 312 -5.84 -13.03 17.20
CA GLY A 312 -6.83 -13.35 18.25
C GLY A 312 -7.69 -14.59 18.01
N GLU A 313 -7.60 -15.27 16.86
CA GLU A 313 -8.20 -16.58 16.63
C GLU A 313 -7.28 -17.74 17.08
N VAL A 314 -6.04 -17.43 17.38
CA VAL A 314 -5.05 -18.37 17.95
C VAL A 314 -5.05 -18.15 19.45
N ALA A 315 -5.56 -19.11 20.20
CA ALA A 315 -5.65 -19.07 21.65
C ALA A 315 -4.35 -19.54 22.30
#